data_02e50fda128d2551caa470b949db79a9
#
_entry.id   02e50fda128d2551caa470b949db79a9
#
_cell.length_a   1.000
_cell.length_b   1.000
_cell.length_c   1.000
_cell.angle_alpha   90.00
_cell.angle_beta   90.00
_cell.angle_gamma   90.00
#
_symmetry.space_group_name_H-M   'P 1'
#
loop_
_entity.id
_entity.type
_entity.pdbx_description
1 polymer ?
#
loop_
_entity_poly.entity_id
_entity_poly.type
_entity_poly.pdbx_seq_one_letter_code
_entity_poly.pdbx_strand_id
1 'polypeptide(L)'
;NRYRIARLKDKMGTKSMASGEIIFNGALVHLLGEADKGLKQMMDQVNLSRLSHGVRAAAMMQRCWNESVAVARNRSAFGRNLMEFPLLRRQLLDVLLPTAQAVSMFAYTANMMDRSMGGDAHATTQLRIMTGLLKYQTARDNIGVATTAMETRGGNGYIEDWVNSKLVRDAHIGVLWEGTSNINALDIITRAVAKEQAHLALAEGVAEKLE
;
A
#
# COMPACT_ATOMS: atom_id res chain seq x y z
N ASN A 1 9.19 26.22 -25.37
CA ASN A 1 8.58 25.14 -24.54
C ASN A 1 7.11 25.04 -24.90
N ARG A 2 6.68 23.86 -25.34
CA ARG A 2 5.26 23.60 -25.70
C ARG A 2 4.48 22.92 -24.61
N TYR A 3 4.95 23.00 -23.38
CA TYR A 3 4.19 22.64 -22.18
C TYR A 3 4.52 23.62 -21.05
N ARG A 4 3.61 23.76 -20.13
CA ARG A 4 3.82 24.53 -18.90
C ARG A 4 3.17 23.84 -17.71
N ILE A 5 3.76 23.99 -16.56
CA ILE A 5 3.17 23.57 -15.29
C ILE A 5 2.23 24.71 -14.86
N ALA A 6 0.92 24.46 -14.82
CA ALA A 6 -0.07 25.46 -14.42
C ALA A 6 0.05 25.72 -12.91
N ARG A 7 0.18 24.65 -12.11
CA ARG A 7 0.44 24.70 -10.66
C ARG A 7 0.98 23.39 -10.15
N LEU A 8 1.62 23.42 -9.00
CA LEU A 8 1.86 22.27 -8.13
C LEU A 8 0.74 22.16 -7.11
N LYS A 9 0.28 20.92 -6.87
CA LYS A 9 -0.78 20.68 -5.88
C LYS A 9 -0.22 20.73 -4.47
N ASP A 10 -0.84 21.51 -3.59
CA ASP A 10 -0.62 21.38 -2.15
C ASP A 10 -1.40 20.16 -1.64
N LYS A 11 -0.73 19.20 -1.06
CA LYS A 11 -1.27 17.91 -0.65
C LYS A 11 -1.20 17.75 0.86
N MET A 12 -2.13 16.99 1.43
CA MET A 12 -2.12 16.62 2.85
C MET A 12 -0.83 15.89 3.25
N GLY A 13 -0.42 14.91 2.44
CA GLY A 13 0.79 14.09 2.61
C GLY A 13 1.57 13.91 1.31
N THR A 14 2.61 13.08 1.36
CA THR A 14 3.50 12.81 0.19
C THR A 14 4.03 14.10 -0.46
N LYS A 15 4.34 15.11 0.36
CA LYS A 15 4.77 16.44 -0.13
C LYS A 15 6.10 16.42 -0.86
N SER A 16 6.95 15.43 -0.58
CA SER A 16 8.21 15.21 -1.30
C SER A 16 8.04 14.74 -2.74
N MET A 17 6.84 14.23 -3.09
CA MET A 17 6.49 13.82 -4.46
C MET A 17 5.69 14.95 -5.11
N ALA A 18 6.30 15.70 -6.03
CA ALA A 18 5.61 16.77 -6.73
C ALA A 18 4.45 16.22 -7.57
N SER A 19 3.28 16.86 -7.50
CA SER A 19 2.12 16.60 -8.35
C SER A 19 1.73 17.88 -9.05
N GLY A 20 1.91 17.92 -10.37
CA GLY A 20 1.67 19.11 -11.19
C GLY A 20 0.44 18.97 -12.08
N GLU A 21 -0.19 20.09 -12.37
CA GLU A 21 -1.12 20.24 -13.49
C GLU A 21 -0.34 20.78 -14.69
N ILE A 22 -0.28 19.96 -15.76
CA ILE A 22 0.51 20.28 -16.95
C ILE A 22 -0.44 20.57 -18.10
N ILE A 23 -0.20 21.70 -18.78
CA ILE A 23 -0.90 22.08 -20.01
C ILE A 23 0.05 21.86 -21.17
N PHE A 24 -0.36 21.02 -22.11
CA PHE A 24 0.34 20.82 -23.38
C PHE A 24 -0.24 21.72 -24.45
N ASN A 25 0.62 22.34 -25.24
CA ASN A 25 0.24 23.18 -26.38
C ASN A 25 1.13 22.85 -27.56
N GLY A 26 0.76 21.86 -28.33
CA GLY A 26 1.53 21.34 -29.47
C GLY A 26 2.88 20.74 -29.06
N ALA A 27 2.97 20.12 -27.89
CA ALA A 27 4.19 19.43 -27.48
C ALA A 27 4.47 18.22 -28.37
N LEU A 28 5.73 18.05 -28.73
CA LEU A 28 6.18 16.85 -29.44
C LEU A 28 6.18 15.68 -28.48
N VAL A 29 5.57 14.60 -28.92
CA VAL A 29 5.47 13.36 -28.14
C VAL A 29 5.86 12.17 -29.01
N HIS A 30 6.28 11.08 -28.37
CA HIS A 30 6.50 9.79 -29.01
C HIS A 30 5.41 8.83 -28.59
N LEU A 31 4.80 8.14 -29.56
CA LEU A 31 3.83 7.09 -29.29
C LEU A 31 4.55 5.87 -28.72
N LEU A 32 4.07 5.38 -27.58
CA LEU A 32 4.49 4.11 -27.00
C LEU A 32 3.41 3.05 -27.24
N GLY A 33 3.80 1.98 -27.96
CA GLY A 33 2.89 0.88 -28.29
C GLY A 33 1.92 1.23 -29.42
N GLU A 34 0.69 0.70 -29.34
CA GLU A 34 -0.33 0.84 -30.40
C GLU A 34 -1.33 1.95 -30.05
N ALA A 35 -1.65 2.81 -31.01
CA ALA A 35 -2.48 3.99 -30.81
C ALA A 35 -3.89 3.71 -30.28
N ASP A 36 -4.47 2.57 -30.63
CA ASP A 36 -5.82 2.13 -30.25
C ASP A 36 -5.86 1.29 -28.97
N LYS A 37 -4.70 0.92 -28.41
CA LYS A 37 -4.59 0.06 -27.22
C LYS A 37 -4.10 0.78 -25.97
N GLY A 38 -4.05 2.09 -25.95
CA GLY A 38 -3.47 2.89 -24.87
C GLY A 38 -4.08 2.59 -23.49
N LEU A 39 -5.40 2.42 -23.40
CA LEU A 39 -6.05 2.08 -22.13
C LEU A 39 -5.60 0.71 -21.60
N LYS A 40 -5.50 -0.30 -22.47
CA LYS A 40 -5.05 -1.64 -22.08
C LYS A 40 -3.61 -1.61 -21.56
N GLN A 41 -2.71 -0.94 -22.30
CA GLN A 41 -1.31 -0.78 -21.90
C GLN A 41 -1.16 -0.02 -20.59
N MET A 42 -1.99 1.02 -20.38
CA MET A 42 -2.02 1.74 -19.11
C MET A 42 -2.47 0.84 -17.94
N MET A 43 -3.38 -0.11 -18.17
CA MET A 43 -3.83 -1.03 -17.12
C MET A 43 -2.73 -1.99 -16.66
N ASP A 44 -1.81 -2.39 -17.53
CA ASP A 44 -0.65 -3.19 -17.14
C ASP A 44 0.26 -2.39 -16.18
N GLN A 45 0.51 -1.13 -16.49
CA GLN A 45 1.25 -0.22 -15.61
C GLN A 45 0.52 0.04 -14.29
N VAL A 46 -0.82 0.16 -14.30
CA VAL A 46 -1.64 0.32 -13.10
C VAL A 46 -1.54 -0.91 -12.18
N ASN A 47 -1.53 -2.12 -12.72
CA ASN A 47 -1.39 -3.34 -11.93
C ASN A 47 -0.01 -3.43 -11.26
N LEU A 48 1.07 -3.08 -11.97
CA LEU A 48 2.41 -2.97 -11.40
C LEU A 48 2.46 -1.90 -10.29
N SER A 49 1.81 -0.77 -10.51
CA SER A 49 1.70 0.30 -9.52
C SER A 49 0.93 -0.15 -8.27
N ARG A 50 -0.12 -0.96 -8.41
CA ARG A 50 -0.86 -1.54 -7.27
C ARG A 50 0.03 -2.45 -6.41
N LEU A 51 0.88 -3.28 -7.02
CA LEU A 51 1.87 -4.06 -6.29
C LEU A 51 2.82 -3.14 -5.52
N SER A 52 3.39 -2.15 -6.19
CA SER A 52 4.30 -1.15 -5.57
C SER A 52 3.63 -0.42 -4.38
N HIS A 53 2.34 -0.12 -4.48
CA HIS A 53 1.58 0.48 -3.38
C HIS A 53 1.42 -0.45 -2.18
N GLY A 54 1.22 -1.73 -2.41
CA GLY A 54 1.19 -2.73 -1.36
C GLY A 54 2.51 -2.82 -0.61
N VAL A 55 3.62 -2.87 -1.34
CA VAL A 55 4.98 -2.85 -0.76
C VAL A 55 5.21 -1.56 0.05
N ARG A 56 4.84 -0.41 -0.50
CA ARG A 56 4.95 0.88 0.19
C ARG A 56 4.15 0.90 1.50
N ALA A 57 2.91 0.42 1.47
CA ALA A 57 2.06 0.37 2.67
C ALA A 57 2.67 -0.54 3.74
N ALA A 58 3.13 -1.75 3.37
CA ALA A 58 3.81 -2.68 4.27
C ALA A 58 5.08 -2.06 4.88
N ALA A 59 5.90 -1.36 4.08
CA ALA A 59 7.10 -0.68 4.54
C ALA A 59 6.78 0.48 5.51
N MET A 60 5.69 1.21 5.27
CA MET A 60 5.24 2.26 6.19
C MET A 60 4.72 1.67 7.50
N MET A 61 3.96 0.59 7.48
CA MET A 61 3.53 -0.12 8.67
C MET A 61 4.72 -0.69 9.45
N GLN A 62 5.72 -1.24 8.76
CA GLN A 62 6.97 -1.68 9.39
C GLN A 62 7.70 -0.51 10.07
N ARG A 63 7.71 0.67 9.46
CA ARG A 63 8.26 1.87 10.10
C ARG A 63 7.45 2.26 11.34
N CYS A 64 6.14 2.21 11.29
CA CYS A 64 5.26 2.45 12.44
C CYS A 64 5.56 1.49 13.59
N TRP A 65 5.73 0.21 13.29
CA TRP A 65 6.14 -0.80 14.26
C TRP A 65 7.48 -0.47 14.93
N ASN A 66 8.50 -0.15 14.13
CA ASN A 66 9.82 0.17 14.65
C ASN A 66 9.79 1.39 15.58
N GLU A 67 9.06 2.44 15.20
CA GLU A 67 8.88 3.65 16.04
C GLU A 67 8.13 3.32 17.34
N SER A 68 7.08 2.52 17.28
CA SER A 68 6.27 2.12 18.44
C SER A 68 7.07 1.30 19.42
N VAL A 69 7.84 0.32 18.95
CA VAL A 69 8.70 -0.51 19.79
C VAL A 69 9.84 0.31 20.40
N ALA A 70 10.44 1.22 19.63
CA ALA A 70 11.49 2.09 20.13
C ALA A 70 10.98 2.96 21.30
N VAL A 71 9.80 3.56 21.18
CA VAL A 71 9.16 4.32 22.24
C VAL A 71 8.85 3.42 23.45
N ALA A 72 8.22 2.28 23.20
CA ALA A 72 7.78 1.38 24.26
C ALA A 72 8.94 0.84 25.12
N ARG A 73 10.09 0.59 24.50
CA ARG A 73 11.30 0.08 25.19
C ARG A 73 12.09 1.14 25.94
N ASN A 74 12.07 2.38 25.48
CA ASN A 74 12.97 3.42 25.98
C ASN A 74 12.28 4.50 26.83
N ARG A 75 10.95 4.48 26.93
CA ARG A 75 10.19 5.47 27.71
C ARG A 75 9.61 4.84 28.96
N SER A 76 9.67 5.57 30.07
CA SER A 76 8.99 5.25 31.32
C SER A 76 7.90 6.27 31.63
N ALA A 77 6.82 5.81 32.24
CA ALA A 77 5.73 6.62 32.77
C ALA A 77 5.11 5.93 33.99
N PHE A 78 4.58 6.70 34.93
CA PHE A 78 3.96 6.17 36.15
C PHE A 78 4.86 5.19 36.94
N GLY A 79 6.17 5.45 36.94
CA GLY A 79 7.16 4.66 37.69
C GLY A 79 7.58 3.33 37.05
N ARG A 80 7.18 3.03 35.81
CA ARG A 80 7.58 1.79 35.09
C ARG A 80 7.86 2.06 33.61
N ASN A 81 8.54 1.06 33.00
CA ASN A 81 8.75 1.08 31.56
C ASN A 81 7.40 0.86 30.82
N LEU A 82 7.23 1.52 29.67
CA LEU A 82 5.96 1.41 28.91
C LEU A 82 5.67 -0.02 28.48
N MET A 83 6.66 -0.85 28.20
CA MET A 83 6.49 -2.26 27.83
C MET A 83 5.83 -3.11 28.95
N GLU A 84 5.82 -2.63 30.19
CA GLU A 84 5.20 -3.34 31.31
C GLU A 84 3.67 -3.17 31.36
N PHE A 85 3.11 -2.21 30.62
CA PHE A 85 1.68 -1.94 30.61
C PHE A 85 0.93 -2.90 29.66
N PRO A 86 -0.03 -3.71 30.16
CA PRO A 86 -0.75 -4.66 29.33
C PRO A 86 -1.53 -4.03 28.18
N LEU A 87 -2.14 -2.86 28.40
CA LEU A 87 -2.88 -2.14 27.35
C LEU A 87 -1.95 -1.66 26.22
N LEU A 88 -0.73 -1.22 26.54
CA LEU A 88 0.23 -0.86 25.52
C LEU A 88 0.70 -2.09 24.73
N ARG A 89 0.93 -3.22 25.39
CA ARG A 89 1.26 -4.47 24.66
C ARG A 89 0.15 -4.87 23.70
N ARG A 90 -1.11 -4.71 24.10
CA ARG A 90 -2.25 -4.94 23.21
C ARG A 90 -2.20 -3.99 22.01
N GLN A 91 -1.99 -2.70 22.24
CA GLN A 91 -1.87 -1.70 21.17
C GLN A 91 -0.70 -2.00 20.21
N LEU A 92 0.43 -2.51 20.72
CA LEU A 92 1.54 -2.95 19.91
C LEU A 92 1.17 -4.14 19.00
N LEU A 93 0.31 -5.06 19.45
CA LEU A 93 -0.21 -6.14 18.60
C LEU A 93 -1.10 -5.60 17.48
N ASP A 94 -1.88 -4.56 17.72
CA ASP A 94 -2.71 -3.91 16.71
C ASP A 94 -1.86 -3.22 15.61
N VAL A 95 -0.59 -2.92 15.89
CA VAL A 95 0.40 -2.49 14.88
C VAL A 95 1.11 -3.67 14.24
N LEU A 96 1.54 -4.66 15.04
CA LEU A 96 2.37 -5.79 14.57
C LEU A 96 1.63 -6.71 13.61
N LEU A 97 0.41 -7.12 13.98
CA LEU A 97 -0.32 -8.15 13.22
C LEU A 97 -0.64 -7.70 11.79
N PRO A 98 -1.24 -6.50 11.55
CA PRO A 98 -1.45 -6.03 10.19
C PRO A 98 -0.15 -5.83 9.42
N THR A 99 0.94 -5.40 10.11
CA THR A 99 2.25 -5.24 9.49
C THR A 99 2.80 -6.58 8.99
N ALA A 100 2.77 -7.63 9.82
CA ALA A 100 3.25 -8.96 9.46
C ALA A 100 2.42 -9.56 8.32
N GLN A 101 1.09 -9.40 8.36
CA GLN A 101 0.19 -9.82 7.29
C GLN A 101 0.51 -9.12 5.98
N ALA A 102 0.73 -7.80 5.99
CA ALA A 102 1.06 -7.03 4.80
C ALA A 102 2.41 -7.47 4.20
N VAL A 103 3.42 -7.72 5.04
CA VAL A 103 4.73 -8.22 4.59
C VAL A 103 4.59 -9.59 3.92
N SER A 104 3.87 -10.52 4.54
CA SER A 104 3.63 -11.85 3.97
C SER A 104 2.86 -11.76 2.65
N MET A 105 1.84 -10.91 2.60
CA MET A 105 0.99 -10.74 1.43
C MET A 105 1.76 -10.15 0.25
N PHE A 106 2.59 -9.12 0.45
CA PHE A 106 3.38 -8.58 -0.64
C PHE A 106 4.46 -9.56 -1.12
N ALA A 107 5.11 -10.29 -0.20
CA ALA A 107 6.12 -11.28 -0.58
C ALA A 107 5.52 -12.40 -1.44
N TYR A 108 4.34 -12.88 -1.06
CA TYR A 108 3.59 -13.84 -1.87
C TYR A 108 3.23 -13.27 -3.25
N THR A 109 2.70 -12.04 -3.30
CA THR A 109 2.30 -11.39 -4.56
C THR A 109 3.50 -11.14 -5.47
N ALA A 110 4.65 -10.73 -4.92
CA ALA A 110 5.88 -10.54 -5.69
C ALA A 110 6.39 -11.87 -6.27
N ASN A 111 6.35 -12.95 -5.50
CA ASN A 111 6.70 -14.29 -6.00
C ASN A 111 5.79 -14.74 -7.15
N MET A 112 4.47 -14.46 -7.05
CA MET A 112 3.55 -14.74 -8.16
C MET A 112 3.88 -13.90 -9.40
N MET A 113 4.35 -12.68 -9.22
CA MET A 113 4.78 -11.84 -10.32
C MET A 113 6.02 -12.42 -11.02
N ASP A 114 7.04 -12.83 -10.27
CA ASP A 114 8.25 -13.43 -10.83
C ASP A 114 7.93 -14.71 -11.62
N ARG A 115 7.07 -15.58 -11.07
CA ARG A 115 6.61 -16.80 -11.74
C ARG A 115 5.79 -16.49 -13.00
N SER A 116 4.91 -15.51 -12.94
CA SER A 116 4.10 -15.05 -14.08
C SER A 116 4.99 -14.54 -15.21
N MET A 117 6.03 -13.77 -14.89
CA MET A 117 7.03 -13.30 -15.88
C MET A 117 7.85 -14.46 -16.47
N GLY A 118 8.01 -15.55 -15.74
CA GLY A 118 8.59 -16.81 -16.19
C GLY A 118 7.66 -17.68 -17.04
N GLY A 119 6.42 -17.22 -17.31
CA GLY A 119 5.44 -17.94 -18.15
C GLY A 119 4.49 -18.88 -17.40
N ASP A 120 4.46 -18.83 -16.06
CA ASP A 120 3.53 -19.63 -15.26
C ASP A 120 2.11 -19.04 -15.31
N ALA A 121 1.22 -19.74 -16.03
CA ALA A 121 -0.16 -19.30 -16.22
C ALA A 121 -0.99 -19.33 -14.91
N HIS A 122 -0.71 -20.29 -14.02
CA HIS A 122 -1.39 -20.37 -12.72
C HIS A 122 -1.01 -19.20 -11.83
N ALA A 123 0.30 -18.88 -11.74
CA ALA A 123 0.78 -17.70 -11.04
C ALA A 123 0.23 -16.39 -11.64
N THR A 124 0.05 -16.32 -12.97
CA THR A 124 -0.56 -15.17 -13.64
C THR A 124 -1.99 -14.95 -13.16
N THR A 125 -2.77 -16.03 -13.03
CA THR A 125 -4.14 -15.97 -12.53
C THR A 125 -4.20 -15.57 -11.05
N GLN A 126 -3.31 -16.10 -10.23
CA GLN A 126 -3.18 -15.68 -8.81
C GLN A 126 -2.77 -14.22 -8.69
N LEU A 127 -1.79 -13.78 -9.47
CA LEU A 127 -1.32 -12.39 -9.48
C LEU A 127 -2.45 -11.41 -9.79
N ARG A 128 -3.35 -11.78 -10.71
CA ARG A 128 -4.48 -10.95 -11.12
C ARG A 128 -5.40 -10.57 -9.97
N ILE A 129 -5.68 -11.47 -9.05
CA ILE A 129 -6.49 -11.19 -7.87
C ILE A 129 -5.65 -10.61 -6.73
N MET A 130 -4.43 -11.11 -6.54
CA MET A 130 -3.58 -10.71 -5.42
C MET A 130 -3.15 -9.25 -5.45
N THR A 131 -2.87 -8.67 -6.63
CA THR A 131 -2.52 -7.25 -6.75
C THR A 131 -3.65 -6.34 -6.27
N GLY A 132 -4.90 -6.68 -6.59
CA GLY A 132 -6.07 -5.93 -6.13
C GLY A 132 -6.29 -6.06 -4.62
N LEU A 133 -6.25 -7.29 -4.10
CA LEU A 133 -6.42 -7.58 -2.67
C LEU A 133 -5.30 -6.92 -1.84
N LEU A 134 -4.05 -7.07 -2.27
CA LEU A 134 -2.89 -6.46 -1.60
C LEU A 134 -3.09 -4.95 -1.47
N LYS A 135 -3.37 -4.27 -2.59
CA LYS A 135 -3.58 -2.81 -2.59
C LYS A 135 -4.75 -2.42 -1.70
N TYR A 136 -5.87 -3.14 -1.80
CA TYR A 136 -7.07 -2.85 -1.02
C TYR A 136 -6.81 -2.97 0.48
N GLN A 137 -6.31 -4.12 0.92
CA GLN A 137 -6.15 -4.44 2.34
C GLN A 137 -5.06 -3.57 2.98
N THR A 138 -3.85 -3.58 2.41
CA THR A 138 -2.71 -2.90 3.02
C THR A 138 -2.88 -1.38 3.09
N ALA A 139 -3.54 -0.76 2.10
CA ALA A 139 -3.79 0.68 2.12
C ALA A 139 -4.76 1.07 3.25
N ARG A 140 -5.73 0.23 3.57
CA ARG A 140 -6.68 0.47 4.67
C ARG A 140 -6.04 0.24 6.03
N ASP A 141 -5.34 -0.87 6.18
CA ASP A 141 -4.65 -1.22 7.43
C ASP A 141 -3.59 -0.19 7.79
N ASN A 142 -2.88 0.34 6.79
CA ASN A 142 -1.83 1.35 7.00
C ASN A 142 -2.35 2.62 7.70
N ILE A 143 -3.60 3.03 7.47
CA ILE A 143 -4.20 4.18 8.16
C ILE A 143 -4.36 3.89 9.66
N GLY A 144 -4.94 2.73 9.99
CA GLY A 144 -5.11 2.30 11.38
C GLY A 144 -3.78 2.15 12.10
N VAL A 145 -2.83 1.45 11.48
CA VAL A 145 -1.48 1.23 12.01
C VAL A 145 -0.73 2.55 12.25
N ALA A 146 -0.78 3.48 11.30
CA ALA A 146 -0.11 4.78 11.46
C ALA A 146 -0.73 5.61 12.58
N THR A 147 -2.05 5.57 12.74
CA THR A 147 -2.76 6.25 13.84
C THR A 147 -2.39 5.64 15.19
N THR A 148 -2.43 4.32 15.30
CA THR A 148 -2.07 3.58 16.53
C THR A 148 -0.61 3.83 16.92
N ALA A 149 0.30 3.88 15.96
CA ALA A 149 1.70 4.21 16.21
C ALA A 149 1.89 5.66 16.69
N MET A 150 1.09 6.59 16.18
CA MET A 150 1.08 7.97 16.65
C MET A 150 0.62 8.03 18.12
N GLU A 151 -0.44 7.34 18.48
CA GLU A 151 -0.93 7.24 19.87
C GLU A 151 0.10 6.62 20.82
N THR A 152 0.82 5.58 20.38
CA THR A 152 1.88 4.94 21.16
C THR A 152 2.95 5.93 21.58
N ARG A 153 3.27 6.93 20.76
CA ARG A 153 4.22 8.00 21.10
C ARG A 153 3.63 9.01 22.06
N GLY A 154 2.32 9.09 22.21
CA GLY A 154 1.62 10.11 23.01
C GLY A 154 1.64 11.48 22.32
N GLY A 155 1.59 12.57 23.10
CA GLY A 155 1.53 13.93 22.57
C GLY A 155 2.59 14.26 21.51
N ASN A 156 3.80 13.75 21.68
CA ASN A 156 4.88 13.91 20.70
C ASN A 156 4.60 13.26 19.34
N GLY A 157 3.68 12.29 19.26
CA GLY A 157 3.26 11.69 18.00
C GLY A 157 2.54 12.68 17.08
N TYR A 158 1.97 13.74 17.62
CA TYR A 158 1.28 14.80 16.86
C TYR A 158 2.21 15.97 16.47
N ILE A 159 3.44 15.99 16.96
CA ILE A 159 4.40 17.07 16.72
C ILE A 159 5.24 16.75 15.47
N GLU A 160 5.45 17.76 14.62
CA GLU A 160 6.15 17.61 13.33
C GLU A 160 7.64 17.24 13.45
N ASP A 161 8.26 17.41 14.59
CA ASP A 161 9.64 16.98 14.88
C ASP A 161 9.76 15.43 14.83
N TRP A 162 8.63 14.72 14.92
CA TRP A 162 8.56 13.28 14.91
C TRP A 162 7.88 12.76 13.64
N VAL A 163 8.32 11.59 13.20
CA VAL A 163 7.85 11.01 11.92
C VAL A 163 6.38 10.59 11.90
N ASN A 164 5.75 10.42 13.07
CA ASN A 164 4.40 9.88 13.18
C ASN A 164 3.33 10.73 12.47
N SER A 165 3.36 12.05 12.62
CA SER A 165 2.46 12.97 11.94
C SER A 165 2.56 12.83 10.40
N LYS A 166 3.78 12.69 9.88
CA LYS A 166 4.03 12.45 8.46
C LYS A 166 3.50 11.08 8.02
N LEU A 167 3.72 10.01 8.78
CA LEU A 167 3.25 8.67 8.46
C LEU A 167 1.72 8.62 8.37
N VAL A 168 1.01 9.26 9.31
CA VAL A 168 -0.45 9.36 9.27
C VAL A 168 -0.92 10.07 8.00
N ARG A 169 -0.35 11.23 7.66
CA ARG A 169 -0.73 11.96 6.44
C ARG A 169 -0.44 11.15 5.17
N ASP A 170 0.72 10.52 5.10
CA ASP A 170 1.15 9.76 3.93
C ASP A 170 0.37 8.44 3.76
N ALA A 171 -0.18 7.86 4.84
CA ALA A 171 -0.99 6.66 4.78
C ALA A 171 -2.30 6.89 4.00
N HIS A 172 -2.94 8.05 4.18
CA HIS A 172 -4.26 8.35 3.63
C HIS A 172 -4.31 8.35 2.09
N ILE A 173 -3.22 8.67 1.40
CA ILE A 173 -3.21 8.63 -0.07
C ILE A 173 -3.41 7.21 -0.60
N GLY A 174 -3.02 6.19 0.17
CA GLY A 174 -3.08 4.78 -0.23
C GLY A 174 -4.47 4.31 -0.64
N VAL A 175 -5.52 4.80 0.02
CA VAL A 175 -6.91 4.41 -0.28
C VAL A 175 -7.53 5.21 -1.44
N LEU A 176 -6.82 6.18 -2.00
CA LEU A 176 -7.33 7.10 -3.03
C LEU A 176 -6.77 6.81 -4.42
N TRP A 177 -5.45 6.79 -4.56
CA TRP A 177 -4.81 6.63 -5.86
C TRP A 177 -4.85 5.17 -6.37
N GLU A 178 -4.62 4.95 -7.67
CA GLU A 178 -4.75 3.65 -8.34
C GLU A 178 -6.13 2.99 -8.15
N GLY A 179 -7.14 3.82 -8.01
CA GLY A 179 -8.52 3.45 -7.67
C GLY A 179 -8.78 3.44 -6.16
N THR A 180 -9.90 4.05 -5.78
CA THR A 180 -10.36 4.02 -4.39
C THR A 180 -10.68 2.59 -3.94
N SER A 181 -10.90 2.40 -2.64
CA SER A 181 -11.26 1.09 -2.09
C SER A 181 -12.44 0.44 -2.83
N ASN A 182 -13.51 1.21 -3.12
CA ASN A 182 -14.68 0.71 -3.84
C ASN A 182 -14.35 0.31 -5.28
N ILE A 183 -13.51 1.07 -5.98
CA ILE A 183 -13.09 0.74 -7.35
C ILE A 183 -12.26 -0.55 -7.38
N ASN A 184 -11.36 -0.72 -6.42
CA ASN A 184 -10.59 -1.97 -6.31
C ASN A 184 -11.48 -3.16 -5.96
N ALA A 185 -12.40 -3.01 -5.01
CA ALA A 185 -13.35 -4.06 -4.64
C ALA A 185 -14.24 -4.45 -5.84
N LEU A 186 -14.74 -3.46 -6.58
CA LEU A 186 -15.55 -3.69 -7.79
C LEU A 186 -14.75 -4.46 -8.85
N ASP A 187 -13.52 -4.08 -9.15
CA ASP A 187 -12.65 -4.78 -10.10
C ASP A 187 -12.38 -6.23 -9.66
N ILE A 188 -12.09 -6.45 -8.37
CA ILE A 188 -11.88 -7.79 -7.81
C ILE A 188 -13.14 -8.66 -8.01
N ILE A 189 -14.30 -8.18 -7.59
CA ILE A 189 -15.54 -8.98 -7.61
C ILE A 189 -16.01 -9.23 -9.03
N THR A 190 -16.11 -8.18 -9.85
CA THR A 190 -16.76 -8.29 -11.17
C THR A 190 -15.84 -8.85 -12.26
N ARG A 191 -14.53 -8.69 -12.11
CA ARG A 191 -13.55 -9.15 -13.11
C ARG A 191 -12.76 -10.33 -12.60
N ALA A 192 -11.93 -10.16 -11.56
CA ALA A 192 -11.04 -11.22 -11.11
C ALA A 192 -11.81 -12.45 -10.60
N VAL A 193 -12.90 -12.25 -9.84
CA VAL A 193 -13.72 -13.35 -9.31
C VAL A 193 -14.74 -13.82 -10.34
N ALA A 194 -15.69 -12.96 -10.74
CA ALA A 194 -16.84 -13.41 -11.53
C ALA A 194 -16.49 -13.77 -12.98
N LYS A 195 -15.55 -13.04 -13.61
CA LYS A 195 -15.20 -13.27 -15.01
C LYS A 195 -14.01 -14.20 -15.19
N GLU A 196 -12.97 -14.03 -14.38
CA GLU A 196 -11.68 -14.72 -14.56
C GLU A 196 -11.49 -15.89 -13.59
N GLN A 197 -12.38 -16.06 -12.60
CA GLN A 197 -12.36 -17.10 -11.56
C GLN A 197 -11.03 -17.22 -10.80
N ALA A 198 -10.29 -16.12 -10.72
CA ALA A 198 -8.95 -16.08 -10.14
C ALA A 198 -8.91 -16.46 -8.64
N HIS A 199 -10.04 -16.41 -7.95
CA HIS A 199 -10.17 -16.85 -6.56
C HIS A 199 -9.95 -18.37 -6.40
N LEU A 200 -10.27 -19.18 -7.41
CA LEU A 200 -10.04 -20.63 -7.38
C LEU A 200 -8.52 -20.92 -7.39
N ALA A 201 -7.79 -20.31 -8.33
CA ALA A 201 -6.34 -20.43 -8.38
C ALA A 201 -5.65 -19.93 -7.09
N LEU A 202 -6.20 -18.88 -6.47
CA LEU A 202 -5.71 -18.41 -5.17
C LEU A 202 -5.95 -19.43 -4.06
N ALA A 203 -7.15 -20.02 -4.01
CA ALA A 203 -7.50 -21.03 -3.01
C ALA A 203 -6.61 -22.27 -3.12
N GLU A 204 -6.35 -22.75 -4.34
CA GLU A 204 -5.42 -23.85 -4.61
C GLU A 204 -4.01 -23.53 -4.13
N GLY A 205 -3.47 -22.36 -4.52
CA GLY A 205 -2.11 -21.96 -4.13
C GLY A 205 -1.94 -21.68 -2.63
N VAL A 206 -3.01 -21.39 -1.91
CA VAL A 206 -2.99 -21.29 -0.43
C VAL A 206 -3.03 -22.70 0.17
N ALA A 207 -3.87 -23.61 -0.34
CA ALA A 207 -3.95 -24.97 0.14
C ALA A 207 -2.60 -25.69 0.04
N GLU A 208 -1.91 -25.60 -1.10
CA GLU A 208 -0.55 -26.15 -1.31
C GLU A 208 0.51 -25.69 -0.30
N LYS A 209 0.28 -24.57 0.38
CA LYS A 209 1.24 -24.04 1.38
C LYS A 209 0.88 -24.42 2.81
N LEU A 210 -0.28 -25.02 3.01
CA LEU A 210 -0.74 -25.49 4.33
C LEU A 210 -0.49 -26.98 4.54
N GLU A 211 -0.16 -27.70 3.45
CA GLU A 211 0.34 -29.09 3.46
C GLU A 211 1.86 -29.14 3.69
#